data_0c3a020583e2129090f13a3a3c4fc935
#
_entry.id   0c3a020583e2129090f13a3a3c4fc935
#
_cell.length_a   1.000
_cell.length_b   1.000
_cell.length_c   1.000
_cell.angle_alpha   90.00
_cell.angle_beta   90.00
_cell.angle_gamma   90.00
#
_symmetry.space_group_name_H-M   'P 1'
#
loop_
_entity.id
_entity.type
_entity.pdbx_description
1 polymer ?
#
loop_
_entity_poly.entity_id
_entity_poly.type
_entity_poly.pdbx_seq_one_letter_code
_entity_poly.pdbx_strand_id
1 'polypeptide(L)'
;DPQTDMDIASFRFGASQEVNFGRGSRIISIQKDGKDLILVFNAKNSGITAKEFAPKLIGRKNSGELLFGYTRLPGVEYNEAILSARKPVFHQTISGTILKITIENFGQSASPNAQLQLVCLQNGKEINVGRIPIPTLQPYARTQVLLNSSVVFEKENGYDFILRIISGKTESEYRFTEKF
;
A
#
# COMPACT_ATOMS: atom_id res chain seq x y z
N ASP A 1 17.32 21.93 4.76
CA ASP A 1 18.11 20.74 5.15
C ASP A 1 17.22 19.50 5.07
N PRO A 2 17.50 18.54 4.17
CA PRO A 2 16.68 17.32 4.05
C PRO A 2 16.51 16.56 5.37
N GLN A 3 17.44 16.69 6.29
CA GLN A 3 17.41 16.03 7.60
C GLN A 3 16.42 16.65 8.58
N THR A 4 15.99 17.89 8.37
CA THR A 4 15.07 18.62 9.26
C THR A 4 13.65 18.74 8.71
N ASP A 5 13.45 18.41 7.43
CA ASP A 5 12.15 18.52 6.75
C ASP A 5 11.37 17.19 6.70
N MET A 6 11.50 16.37 7.74
CA MET A 6 10.81 15.09 7.80
C MET A 6 9.86 15.01 8.99
N ASP A 7 8.60 14.64 8.74
CA ASP A 7 7.67 14.21 9.78
C ASP A 7 8.01 12.78 10.22
N ILE A 8 8.89 12.69 11.22
CA ILE A 8 9.43 11.40 11.73
C ILE A 8 8.30 10.46 12.19
N ALA A 9 7.23 10.98 12.75
CA ALA A 9 6.10 10.18 13.24
C ALA A 9 5.34 9.48 12.11
N SER A 10 5.42 10.00 10.88
CA SER A 10 4.76 9.45 9.71
C SER A 10 5.48 8.22 9.12
N PHE A 11 6.75 8.01 9.46
CA PHE A 11 7.54 6.95 8.82
C PHE A 11 7.10 5.56 9.25
N ARG A 12 6.99 4.68 8.25
CA ARG A 12 6.73 3.25 8.39
C ARG A 12 7.67 2.47 7.51
N PHE A 13 8.16 1.35 8.02
CA PHE A 13 9.03 0.43 7.30
C PHE A 13 8.55 -1.01 7.44
N GLY A 14 8.60 -1.77 6.36
CA GLY A 14 8.20 -3.18 6.41
C GLY A 14 7.77 -3.74 5.06
N ALA A 15 7.04 -4.85 5.13
CA ALA A 15 6.41 -5.46 3.97
C ALA A 15 5.49 -4.45 3.27
N SER A 16 5.50 -4.43 1.93
CA SER A 16 4.80 -3.41 1.16
C SER A 16 3.29 -3.37 1.45
N GLN A 17 2.67 -4.53 1.61
CA GLN A 17 1.26 -4.66 1.97
C GLN A 17 0.94 -4.06 3.35
N GLU A 18 1.86 -4.15 4.32
CA GLU A 18 1.66 -3.54 5.63
C GLU A 18 1.79 -2.01 5.54
N VAL A 19 2.87 -1.56 4.94
CA VAL A 19 3.21 -0.13 4.86
C VAL A 19 2.19 0.65 4.01
N ASN A 20 1.69 0.07 2.93
CA ASN A 20 0.69 0.70 2.06
C ASN A 20 -0.64 0.98 2.78
N PHE A 21 -0.96 0.21 3.81
CA PHE A 21 -2.17 0.39 4.62
C PHE A 21 -1.90 1.10 5.96
N GLY A 22 -0.76 1.78 6.07
CA GLY A 22 -0.41 2.58 7.25
C GLY A 22 0.11 1.78 8.44
N ARG A 23 0.33 0.47 8.25
CA ARG A 23 0.96 -0.43 9.22
C ARG A 23 2.47 -0.46 9.01
N GLY A 24 3.17 -1.38 9.64
CA GLY A 24 4.62 -1.50 9.60
C GLY A 24 5.30 -0.87 10.82
N SER A 25 6.60 -1.03 10.87
CA SER A 25 7.43 -0.57 11.98
C SER A 25 7.60 0.94 11.99
N ARG A 26 7.61 1.51 13.20
CA ARG A 26 7.99 2.90 13.44
C ARG A 26 9.48 3.03 13.69
N ILE A 27 10.01 4.23 13.47
CA ILE A 27 11.38 4.57 13.84
C ILE A 27 11.54 4.46 15.36
N ILE A 28 12.61 3.78 15.81
CA ILE A 28 12.99 3.69 17.22
C ILE A 28 14.24 4.52 17.55
N SER A 29 15.10 4.76 16.57
CA SER A 29 16.22 5.70 16.70
C SER A 29 16.64 6.27 15.34
N ILE A 30 17.26 7.43 15.39
CA ILE A 30 17.81 8.12 14.22
C ILE A 30 19.25 8.49 14.55
N GLN A 31 20.16 8.19 13.63
CA GLN A 31 21.56 8.56 13.71
C GLN A 31 21.95 9.37 12.47
N LYS A 32 22.81 10.36 12.63
CA LYS A 32 23.37 11.13 11.52
C LYS A 32 24.64 10.46 11.03
N ASP A 33 24.77 10.29 9.73
CA ASP A 33 25.97 9.82 9.06
C ASP A 33 26.32 10.78 7.91
N GLY A 34 27.11 11.80 8.23
CA GLY A 34 27.42 12.88 7.29
C GLY A 34 26.15 13.62 6.83
N LYS A 35 25.82 13.49 5.54
CA LYS A 35 24.60 14.06 4.93
C LYS A 35 23.40 13.09 5.00
N ASP A 36 23.63 11.86 5.39
CA ASP A 36 22.63 10.80 5.42
C ASP A 36 22.03 10.62 6.82
N LEU A 37 20.92 9.91 6.89
CA LEU A 37 20.28 9.49 8.12
C LEU A 37 20.18 7.98 8.16
N ILE A 38 20.63 7.38 9.25
CA ILE A 38 20.38 5.99 9.57
C ILE A 38 19.10 5.91 10.41
N LEU A 39 18.08 5.29 9.85
CA LEU A 39 16.79 5.08 10.50
C LEU A 39 16.71 3.64 11.01
N VAL A 40 16.53 3.47 12.31
CA VAL A 40 16.42 2.14 12.93
C VAL A 40 14.96 1.83 13.24
N PHE A 41 14.51 0.64 12.86
CA PHE A 41 13.13 0.16 13.00
C PHE A 41 13.08 -1.13 13.83
N ASN A 42 11.94 -1.38 14.48
CA ASN A 42 11.72 -2.63 15.19
C ASN A 42 11.26 -3.72 14.20
N ALA A 43 12.02 -4.80 14.07
CA ALA A 43 11.71 -5.89 13.13
C ALA A 43 10.35 -6.57 13.39
N LYS A 44 9.89 -6.64 14.64
CA LYS A 44 8.66 -7.37 15.02
C LYS A 44 7.39 -6.84 14.34
N ASN A 45 7.34 -5.54 14.04
CA ASN A 45 6.14 -4.90 13.49
C ASN A 45 6.28 -4.63 11.98
N SER A 46 7.35 -5.11 11.35
CA SER A 46 7.62 -4.84 9.94
C SER A 46 6.74 -5.66 8.99
N GLY A 47 6.19 -6.79 9.44
CA GLY A 47 5.52 -7.76 8.57
C GLY A 47 6.45 -8.46 7.57
N ILE A 48 7.77 -8.23 7.67
CA ILE A 48 8.76 -8.83 6.77
C ILE A 48 8.89 -10.32 7.09
N THR A 49 8.75 -11.14 6.06
CA THR A 49 8.95 -12.59 6.11
C THR A 49 10.07 -12.98 5.17
N ALA A 50 10.46 -14.26 5.19
CA ALA A 50 11.44 -14.80 4.25
C ALA A 50 10.99 -14.72 2.77
N LYS A 51 9.73 -14.41 2.52
CA LYS A 51 9.17 -14.23 1.17
C LYS A 51 9.24 -12.78 0.69
N GLU A 52 9.52 -11.82 1.58
CA GLU A 52 9.67 -10.41 1.22
C GLU A 52 11.07 -10.18 0.65
N PHE A 53 11.12 -9.63 -0.54
CA PHE A 53 12.39 -9.34 -1.17
C PHE A 53 12.73 -7.84 -1.15
N ALA A 54 11.74 -6.96 -1.17
CA ALA A 54 11.89 -5.52 -1.19
C ALA A 54 11.01 -4.83 -0.14
N PRO A 55 11.45 -4.74 1.12
CA PRO A 55 10.79 -3.92 2.11
C PRO A 55 10.69 -2.48 1.66
N LYS A 56 9.59 -1.84 2.06
CA LYS A 56 9.25 -0.47 1.70
C LYS A 56 9.38 0.45 2.90
N LEU A 57 9.97 1.61 2.66
CA LEU A 57 9.90 2.78 3.54
C LEU A 57 8.86 3.74 2.97
N ILE A 58 7.98 4.25 3.81
CA ILE A 58 7.06 5.34 3.47
C ILE A 58 7.04 6.35 4.62
N GLY A 59 6.94 7.62 4.28
CA GLY A 59 6.87 8.73 5.24
C GLY A 59 6.46 10.02 4.53
N ARG A 60 6.51 11.12 5.26
CA ARG A 60 6.18 12.45 4.72
C ARG A 60 7.23 13.45 5.14
N LYS A 61 7.39 14.49 4.32
CA LYS A 61 8.00 15.74 4.74
C LYS A 61 7.03 16.52 5.63
N ASN A 62 7.54 17.50 6.36
CA ASN A 62 6.69 18.44 7.12
C ASN A 62 5.71 19.21 6.21
N SER A 63 6.05 19.39 4.93
CA SER A 63 5.17 19.91 3.88
C SER A 63 3.99 19.00 3.49
N GLY A 64 3.95 17.74 3.98
CA GLY A 64 3.00 16.73 3.59
C GLY A 64 3.39 15.92 2.36
N GLU A 65 4.45 16.28 1.66
CA GLU A 65 4.98 15.54 0.51
C GLU A 65 5.33 14.10 0.90
N LEU A 66 4.91 13.14 0.08
CA LEU A 66 5.14 11.72 0.31
C LEU A 66 6.58 11.33 -0.05
N LEU A 67 7.27 10.73 0.90
CA LEU A 67 8.56 10.07 0.71
C LEU A 67 8.36 8.57 0.70
N PHE A 68 9.00 7.87 -0.23
CA PHE A 68 9.01 6.41 -0.23
C PHE A 68 10.30 5.87 -0.85
N GLY A 69 10.68 4.68 -0.44
CA GLY A 69 11.83 3.97 -0.96
C GLY A 69 11.67 2.47 -0.76
N TYR A 70 12.47 1.71 -1.50
CA TYR A 70 12.56 0.27 -1.39
C TYR A 70 14.00 -0.11 -1.08
N THR A 71 14.17 -1.20 -0.33
CA THR A 71 15.47 -1.84 -0.16
C THR A 71 15.35 -3.33 -0.41
N ARG A 72 16.41 -3.95 -0.93
CA ARG A 72 16.47 -5.40 -1.05
C ARG A 72 16.88 -6.03 0.26
N LEU A 73 16.31 -7.18 0.58
CA LEU A 73 16.85 -8.04 1.62
C LEU A 73 18.02 -8.84 1.05
N PRO A 74 19.16 -8.92 1.75
CA PRO A 74 20.29 -9.71 1.31
C PRO A 74 19.91 -11.18 1.10
N GLY A 75 20.39 -11.78 0.00
CA GLY A 75 20.22 -13.21 -0.27
C GLY A 75 18.85 -13.61 -0.81
N VAL A 76 17.97 -12.67 -1.14
CA VAL A 76 16.66 -12.94 -1.75
C VAL A 76 16.64 -12.40 -3.19
N GLU A 77 16.44 -13.30 -4.16
CA GLU A 77 16.25 -12.95 -5.57
C GLU A 77 14.81 -13.24 -5.98
N TYR A 78 14.14 -12.23 -6.53
CA TYR A 78 12.81 -12.35 -7.11
C TYR A 78 12.80 -11.75 -8.50
N ASN A 79 12.62 -12.61 -9.50
CA ASN A 79 12.43 -12.19 -10.89
C ASN A 79 10.95 -12.12 -11.25
N GLU A 80 10.10 -11.79 -10.29
CA GLU A 80 8.66 -11.73 -10.44
C GLU A 80 8.14 -10.30 -10.35
N ALA A 81 6.96 -10.08 -10.90
CA ALA A 81 6.19 -8.87 -10.65
C ALA A 81 5.48 -8.98 -9.31
N ILE A 82 5.58 -7.96 -8.48
CA ILE A 82 4.92 -7.91 -7.17
C ILE A 82 4.03 -6.68 -7.11
N LEU A 83 2.75 -6.88 -7.40
CA LEU A 83 1.77 -5.80 -7.34
C LEU A 83 1.27 -5.60 -5.92
N SER A 84 1.23 -4.35 -5.50
CA SER A 84 0.67 -3.94 -4.22
C SER A 84 -0.14 -2.66 -4.39
N ALA A 85 -1.22 -2.53 -3.62
CA ALA A 85 -2.03 -1.33 -3.60
C ALA A 85 -1.82 -0.55 -2.30
N ARG A 86 -1.95 0.77 -2.37
CA ARG A 86 -2.08 1.61 -1.18
C ARG A 86 -3.52 1.58 -0.69
N LYS A 87 -3.72 1.93 0.58
CA LYS A 87 -5.06 2.15 1.11
C LYS A 87 -5.82 3.10 0.19
N PRO A 88 -7.03 2.72 -0.28
CA PRO A 88 -7.84 3.57 -1.15
C PRO A 88 -8.22 4.90 -0.49
N VAL A 89 -8.35 5.94 -1.30
CA VAL A 89 -8.98 7.19 -0.90
C VAL A 89 -10.41 7.16 -1.42
N PHE A 90 -11.37 7.30 -0.51
CA PHE A 90 -12.79 7.24 -0.79
C PHE A 90 -13.35 8.67 -0.97
N HIS A 91 -14.10 8.87 -2.03
CA HIS A 91 -14.88 10.08 -2.30
C HIS A 91 -16.34 9.69 -2.49
N GLN A 92 -17.15 9.91 -1.47
CA GLN A 92 -18.57 9.57 -1.52
C GLN A 92 -19.35 10.69 -2.18
N THR A 93 -20.28 10.31 -3.07
CA THR A 93 -21.25 11.18 -3.74
C THR A 93 -22.68 10.75 -3.38
N ILE A 94 -23.68 11.51 -3.82
CA ILE A 94 -25.08 11.16 -3.59
C ILE A 94 -25.47 9.84 -4.29
N SER A 95 -24.81 9.51 -5.42
CA SER A 95 -25.15 8.37 -6.27
C SER A 95 -24.18 7.21 -6.18
N GLY A 96 -23.18 7.28 -5.32
CA GLY A 96 -22.18 6.22 -5.20
C GLY A 96 -20.87 6.68 -4.59
N THR A 97 -19.83 5.88 -4.77
CA THR A 97 -18.49 6.14 -4.23
C THR A 97 -17.45 6.03 -5.33
N ILE A 98 -16.57 7.02 -5.41
CA ILE A 98 -15.41 7.02 -6.27
C ILE A 98 -14.19 6.69 -5.40
N LEU A 99 -13.43 5.68 -5.79
CA LEU A 99 -12.23 5.26 -5.08
C LEU A 99 -11.01 5.53 -5.94
N LYS A 100 -10.06 6.26 -5.38
CA LYS A 100 -8.75 6.50 -5.97
C LYS A 100 -7.76 5.54 -5.34
N ILE A 101 -7.20 4.64 -6.13
CA ILE A 101 -6.34 3.56 -5.67
C ILE A 101 -4.99 3.67 -6.38
N THR A 102 -3.92 3.80 -5.61
CA THR A 102 -2.55 3.75 -6.15
C THR A 102 -2.05 2.33 -6.09
N ILE A 103 -1.57 1.83 -7.22
CA ILE A 103 -1.00 0.49 -7.39
C ILE A 103 0.45 0.64 -7.79
N GLU A 104 1.31 -0.20 -7.24
CA GLU A 104 2.74 -0.20 -7.46
C GLU A 104 3.21 -1.61 -7.79
N ASN A 105 4.15 -1.72 -8.74
CA ASN A 105 4.92 -2.93 -8.95
C ASN A 105 6.30 -2.73 -8.31
N PHE A 106 6.56 -3.39 -7.20
CA PHE A 106 7.87 -3.35 -6.56
C PHE A 106 8.70 -4.62 -6.82
N GLY A 107 8.24 -5.45 -7.75
CA GLY A 107 8.99 -6.57 -8.32
C GLY A 107 9.96 -6.14 -9.41
N GLN A 108 10.76 -7.10 -9.87
CA GLN A 108 11.83 -6.89 -10.86
C GLN A 108 11.42 -7.21 -12.29
N SER A 109 10.20 -7.69 -12.51
CA SER A 109 9.63 -7.95 -13.84
C SER A 109 8.41 -7.08 -14.08
N ALA A 110 8.10 -6.83 -15.35
CA ALA A 110 6.85 -6.18 -15.72
C ALA A 110 5.66 -7.03 -15.25
N SER A 111 4.61 -6.39 -14.72
CA SER A 111 3.42 -7.13 -14.29
C SER A 111 2.66 -7.65 -15.51
N PRO A 112 2.08 -8.85 -15.42
CA PRO A 112 1.06 -9.26 -16.37
C PRO A 112 -0.21 -8.42 -16.21
N ASN A 113 -1.18 -8.62 -17.10
CA ASN A 113 -2.51 -8.05 -16.92
C ASN A 113 -3.10 -8.53 -15.60
N ALA A 114 -3.63 -7.60 -14.84
CA ALA A 114 -4.20 -7.86 -13.54
C ALA A 114 -5.54 -7.13 -13.37
N GLN A 115 -6.32 -7.55 -12.38
CA GLN A 115 -7.56 -6.90 -11.95
C GLN A 115 -7.48 -6.56 -10.48
N LEU A 116 -7.98 -5.39 -10.15
CA LEU A 116 -8.27 -5.01 -8.78
C LEU A 116 -9.74 -5.23 -8.51
N GLN A 117 -10.05 -5.87 -7.40
CA GLN A 117 -11.40 -6.03 -6.87
C GLN A 117 -11.45 -5.49 -5.44
N LEU A 118 -12.48 -4.73 -5.14
CA LEU A 118 -12.79 -4.30 -3.78
C LEU A 118 -14.12 -4.92 -3.36
N VAL A 119 -14.13 -5.53 -2.18
CA VAL A 119 -15.34 -6.03 -1.52
C VAL A 119 -15.46 -5.41 -0.13
N CYS A 120 -16.70 -5.20 0.32
CA CYS A 120 -17.04 -4.81 1.68
C CYS A 120 -17.60 -6.02 2.41
N LEU A 121 -17.18 -6.22 3.66
CA LEU A 121 -17.73 -7.27 4.51
C LEU A 121 -18.92 -6.72 5.30
N GLN A 122 -20.11 -7.28 5.08
CA GLN A 122 -21.30 -6.95 5.87
C GLN A 122 -21.93 -8.25 6.39
N ASN A 123 -22.07 -8.36 7.70
CA ASN A 123 -22.63 -9.54 8.35
C ASN A 123 -21.98 -10.87 7.90
N GLY A 124 -20.66 -10.85 7.73
CA GLY A 124 -19.87 -11.99 7.28
C GLY A 124 -20.03 -12.35 5.79
N LYS A 125 -20.74 -11.52 5.01
CA LYS A 125 -20.90 -11.70 3.56
C LYS A 125 -20.07 -10.65 2.80
N GLU A 126 -19.50 -11.08 1.67
CA GLU A 126 -18.80 -10.20 0.75
C GLU A 126 -19.79 -9.49 -0.18
N ILE A 127 -19.79 -8.18 -0.14
CA ILE A 127 -20.51 -7.31 -1.07
C ILE A 127 -19.51 -6.73 -2.05
N ASN A 128 -19.67 -7.01 -3.33
CA ASN A 128 -18.79 -6.47 -4.36
C ASN A 128 -19.00 -4.97 -4.50
N VAL A 129 -17.96 -4.19 -4.20
CA VAL A 129 -17.94 -2.73 -4.38
C VAL A 129 -17.58 -2.39 -5.83
N GLY A 130 -16.69 -3.16 -6.44
CA GLY A 130 -16.36 -3.01 -7.86
C GLY A 130 -15.08 -3.73 -8.27
N ARG A 131 -14.85 -3.73 -9.58
CA ARG A 131 -13.64 -4.29 -10.23
C ARG A 131 -13.12 -3.32 -11.28
N ILE A 132 -11.79 -3.28 -11.44
CA ILE A 132 -11.14 -2.46 -12.46
C ILE A 132 -9.87 -3.15 -12.96
N PRO A 133 -9.56 -3.12 -14.26
CA PRO A 133 -8.30 -3.63 -14.77
C PRO A 133 -7.13 -2.78 -14.26
N ILE A 134 -6.01 -3.44 -13.98
CA ILE A 134 -4.72 -2.83 -13.70
C ILE A 134 -3.89 -2.92 -14.97
N PRO A 135 -3.38 -1.79 -15.52
CA PRO A 135 -2.49 -1.84 -16.66
C PRO A 135 -1.17 -2.54 -16.30
N THR A 136 -0.47 -3.06 -17.28
CA THR A 136 0.89 -3.58 -17.10
C THR A 136 1.80 -2.51 -16.52
N LEU A 137 2.43 -2.81 -15.41
CA LEU A 137 3.38 -1.93 -14.73
C LEU A 137 4.80 -2.47 -14.90
N GLN A 138 5.69 -1.62 -15.37
CA GLN A 138 7.13 -1.91 -15.40
C GLN A 138 7.66 -2.08 -13.95
N PRO A 139 8.84 -2.68 -13.77
CA PRO A 139 9.49 -2.76 -12.47
C PRO A 139 9.54 -1.39 -11.78
N TYR A 140 9.13 -1.34 -10.52
CA TYR A 140 9.09 -0.14 -9.67
C TYR A 140 8.18 1.00 -10.16
N ALA A 141 7.38 0.76 -11.20
CA ALA A 141 6.39 1.72 -11.66
C ALA A 141 5.14 1.71 -10.77
N ARG A 142 4.44 2.83 -10.80
CA ARG A 142 3.16 3.01 -10.12
C ARG A 142 2.12 3.63 -11.04
N THR A 143 0.87 3.35 -10.78
CA THR A 143 -0.28 3.98 -11.44
C THR A 143 -1.39 4.27 -10.46
N GLN A 144 -2.33 5.11 -10.87
CA GLN A 144 -3.58 5.34 -10.16
C GLN A 144 -4.74 4.85 -11.00
N VAL A 145 -5.64 4.11 -10.37
CA VAL A 145 -6.91 3.69 -10.97
C VAL A 145 -8.07 4.33 -10.22
N LEU A 146 -9.14 4.64 -10.94
CA LEU A 146 -10.38 5.17 -10.38
C LEU A 146 -11.46 4.12 -10.49
N LEU A 147 -11.92 3.60 -9.36
CA LEU A 147 -13.02 2.65 -9.29
C LEU A 147 -14.30 3.43 -8.97
N ASN A 148 -15.26 3.42 -9.89
CA ASN A 148 -16.59 3.97 -9.67
C ASN A 148 -17.52 2.85 -9.18
N SER A 149 -18.19 3.09 -8.07
CA SER A 149 -19.14 2.19 -7.46
C SER A 149 -20.48 2.87 -7.21
N SER A 150 -21.58 2.16 -7.41
CA SER A 150 -22.92 2.61 -6.99
C SER A 150 -23.18 2.43 -5.49
N VAL A 151 -22.25 1.83 -4.75
CA VAL A 151 -22.38 1.63 -3.30
C VAL A 151 -22.18 2.96 -2.59
N VAL A 152 -23.14 3.29 -1.72
CA VAL A 152 -23.07 4.42 -0.79
C VAL A 152 -22.92 3.87 0.61
N PHE A 153 -21.95 4.38 1.36
CA PHE A 153 -21.68 4.00 2.74
C PHE A 153 -22.33 4.99 3.69
N GLU A 154 -22.93 4.50 4.76
CA GLU A 154 -23.54 5.36 5.77
C GLU A 154 -22.44 6.07 6.57
N LYS A 155 -22.68 7.35 6.85
CA LYS A 155 -21.78 8.17 7.66
C LYS A 155 -21.70 7.63 9.10
N GLU A 156 -20.56 7.88 9.72
CA GLU A 156 -20.23 7.46 11.09
C GLU A 156 -20.10 5.95 11.31
N ASN A 157 -20.34 5.12 10.27
CA ASN A 157 -20.13 3.67 10.35
C ASN A 157 -18.73 3.27 9.88
N GLY A 158 -18.18 2.27 10.55
CA GLY A 158 -16.96 1.58 10.13
C GLY A 158 -17.30 0.37 9.26
N TYR A 159 -16.56 0.19 8.18
CA TYR A 159 -16.73 -0.93 7.26
C TYR A 159 -15.41 -1.66 7.07
N ASP A 160 -15.46 -2.98 7.06
CA ASP A 160 -14.31 -3.83 6.75
C ASP A 160 -14.27 -4.11 5.26
N PHE A 161 -13.09 -3.94 4.68
CA PHE A 161 -12.85 -4.13 3.26
C PHE A 161 -11.79 -5.19 2.99
N ILE A 162 -11.94 -5.85 1.86
CA ILE A 162 -10.94 -6.71 1.26
C ILE A 162 -10.61 -6.13 -0.11
N LEU A 163 -9.35 -5.77 -0.32
CA LEU A 163 -8.81 -5.40 -1.60
C LEU A 163 -8.03 -6.57 -2.17
N ARG A 164 -8.43 -7.04 -3.35
CA ARG A 164 -7.78 -8.15 -4.06
C ARG A 164 -7.11 -7.65 -5.32
N ILE A 165 -5.88 -8.10 -5.54
CA ILE A 165 -5.20 -7.98 -6.84
C ILE A 165 -5.09 -9.38 -7.41
N ILE A 166 -5.73 -9.61 -8.56
CA ILE A 166 -5.81 -10.89 -9.24
C ILE A 166 -4.97 -10.80 -10.50
N SER A 167 -3.90 -11.59 -10.59
CA SER A 167 -2.96 -11.60 -11.71
C SER A 167 -2.72 -13.04 -12.16
N GLY A 168 -3.36 -13.45 -13.24
CA GLY A 168 -3.31 -14.84 -13.70
C GLY A 168 -3.87 -15.80 -12.65
N LYS A 169 -3.00 -16.68 -12.12
CA LYS A 169 -3.35 -17.62 -11.05
C LYS A 169 -2.99 -17.11 -9.64
N THR A 170 -2.38 -15.94 -9.56
CA THR A 170 -1.92 -15.35 -8.30
C THR A 170 -2.96 -14.37 -7.81
N GLU A 171 -3.31 -14.47 -6.55
CA GLU A 171 -4.20 -13.53 -5.85
C GLU A 171 -3.51 -13.03 -4.59
N SER A 172 -3.51 -11.72 -4.41
CA SER A 172 -3.11 -11.09 -3.15
C SER A 172 -4.31 -10.37 -2.54
N GLU A 173 -4.50 -10.56 -1.24
CA GLU A 173 -5.64 -10.04 -0.50
C GLU A 173 -5.17 -9.16 0.66
N TYR A 174 -5.74 -7.96 0.78
CA TYR A 174 -5.43 -7.01 1.85
C TYR A 174 -6.71 -6.56 2.54
N ARG A 175 -6.72 -6.63 3.87
CA ARG A 175 -7.87 -6.27 4.69
C ARG A 175 -7.62 -4.98 5.44
N PHE A 176 -8.61 -4.10 5.46
CA PHE A 176 -8.56 -2.84 6.20
C PHE A 176 -9.96 -2.38 6.59
N THR A 177 -10.04 -1.51 7.58
CA THR A 177 -11.28 -0.85 8.00
C THR A 177 -11.23 0.62 7.59
N GLU A 178 -12.36 1.16 7.12
CA GLU A 178 -12.55 2.57 6.82
C GLU A 178 -13.82 3.06 7.52
N LYS A 179 -13.77 4.30 8.02
CA LYS A 179 -14.90 5.00 8.63
C LYS A 179 -15.29 6.16 7.72
N PHE A 180 -16.60 6.29 7.45
CA PHE A 180 -17.18 7.33 6.59
C PHE A 180 -17.84 8.44 7.38
#